data_a0443a069e0bfc39edbc1a5d7d7374fe
#
_entry.id   a0443a069e0bfc39edbc1a5d7d7374fe
#
_cell.length_a   1.000
_cell.length_b   1.000
_cell.length_c   1.000
_cell.angle_alpha   90.00
_cell.angle_beta   90.00
_cell.angle_gamma   90.00
#
_symmetry.space_group_name_H-M   'P 1'
#
loop_
_entity.id
_entity.type
_entity.pdbx_description
1 polymer ?
#
loop_
_entity_poly.entity_id
_entity_poly.type
_entity_poly.pdbx_seq_one_letter_code
_entity_poly.pdbx_strand_id
1 'polypeptide(L)'
;MGIYEELQARGLIAQVTDEERIKELVNNGKATFYIGFDPTADSLHVGHFMALCLMKRLQEAGNKPIALIGGGTGYIGDPSGRTDMRSMMTPEQIQHNCDCFKEQMSRFIDFSEGKALMVNNADWLLDLNYIDVLREVGPHFSVNRMLTAECYKQRMEKGLSFLEFNYMIMQAYDFYELFQNYGCNLEFGGDYQCSNMSAGTELIRSKLGKDASAMTITLLLNSEGKKMGKTQSGAVWLDPNKTSPFDFYQYWRNVGDADVLKCIRMLTFLPLEEIDKMDAWEGAQLNTAKEILAYELTKLVHGEEEAQKAQESARALFSQGNADNMPTTELEEADFQDGKIDILAVLVKSGQASSRSDARRAVTQGGVSVDGEKVTDITTTYAPADFDGEGKIVKKGKKNFRRVVAK
;
A
#
# COMPACT_ATOMS: atom_id res chain seq x y z
N MET A 1 -21.03 3.02 -19.76
CA MET A 1 -20.63 2.01 -18.76
C MET A 1 -20.71 2.71 -17.41
N GLY A 2 -21.41 2.13 -16.41
CA GLY A 2 -21.44 2.67 -15.06
C GLY A 2 -20.13 2.34 -14.31
N ILE A 3 -19.93 3.00 -13.17
CA ILE A 3 -18.70 2.77 -12.39
C ILE A 3 -18.63 1.32 -11.85
N TYR A 4 -19.74 0.70 -11.52
CA TYR A 4 -19.77 -0.70 -11.08
C TYR A 4 -19.21 -1.65 -12.16
N GLU A 5 -19.71 -1.51 -13.40
CA GLU A 5 -19.25 -2.28 -14.53
C GLU A 5 -17.77 -2.00 -14.86
N GLU A 6 -17.30 -0.77 -14.66
CA GLU A 6 -15.88 -0.44 -14.81
C GLU A 6 -15.04 -1.16 -13.75
N LEU A 7 -15.45 -1.14 -12.48
CA LEU A 7 -14.75 -1.85 -11.41
C LEU A 7 -14.69 -3.36 -11.68
N GLN A 8 -15.78 -3.93 -12.21
CA GLN A 8 -15.84 -5.34 -12.60
C GLN A 8 -14.89 -5.65 -13.77
N ALA A 9 -14.91 -4.83 -14.82
CA ALA A 9 -14.03 -4.98 -15.99
C ALA A 9 -12.55 -4.81 -15.63
N ARG A 10 -12.25 -4.02 -14.60
CA ARG A 10 -10.89 -3.87 -14.06
C ARG A 10 -10.48 -5.01 -13.11
N GLY A 11 -11.38 -5.93 -12.77
CA GLY A 11 -11.10 -7.04 -11.85
C GLY A 11 -10.95 -6.61 -10.39
N LEU A 12 -11.60 -5.51 -9.98
CA LEU A 12 -11.48 -4.94 -8.64
C LEU A 12 -12.49 -5.52 -7.65
N ILE A 13 -13.58 -6.12 -8.11
CA ILE A 13 -14.64 -6.68 -7.26
C ILE A 13 -14.32 -8.13 -6.92
N ALA A 14 -14.33 -8.48 -5.62
CA ALA A 14 -14.18 -9.85 -5.14
C ALA A 14 -15.51 -10.44 -4.66
N GLN A 15 -16.12 -9.87 -3.60
CA GLN A 15 -17.38 -10.33 -3.05
C GLN A 15 -18.32 -9.14 -2.79
N VAL A 16 -19.63 -9.37 -2.89
CA VAL A 16 -20.66 -8.36 -2.65
C VAL A 16 -21.78 -8.96 -1.81
N THR A 17 -22.36 -8.17 -0.92
CA THR A 17 -23.52 -8.61 -0.10
C THR A 17 -24.84 -8.53 -0.84
N ASP A 18 -24.98 -7.52 -1.70
CA ASP A 18 -26.20 -7.25 -2.51
C ASP A 18 -25.76 -6.49 -3.77
N GLU A 19 -25.59 -7.23 -4.87
CA GLU A 19 -25.05 -6.70 -6.11
C GLU A 19 -25.93 -5.60 -6.72
N GLU A 20 -27.24 -5.85 -6.83
CA GLU A 20 -28.17 -4.92 -7.46
C GLU A 20 -28.25 -3.58 -6.69
N ARG A 21 -28.28 -3.66 -5.37
CA ARG A 21 -28.29 -2.47 -4.52
C ARG A 21 -26.97 -1.69 -4.60
N ILE A 22 -25.83 -2.38 -4.53
CA ILE A 22 -24.52 -1.73 -4.62
C ILE A 22 -24.37 -1.05 -5.98
N LYS A 23 -24.75 -1.73 -7.04
CA LYS A 23 -24.74 -1.21 -8.41
C LYS A 23 -25.61 0.03 -8.55
N GLU A 24 -26.84 0.00 -8.03
CA GLU A 24 -27.72 1.17 -8.01
C GLU A 24 -27.08 2.34 -7.26
N LEU A 25 -26.51 2.09 -6.08
CA LEU A 25 -25.90 3.13 -5.26
C LEU A 25 -24.72 3.78 -5.97
N VAL A 26 -23.74 2.99 -6.42
CA VAL A 26 -22.48 3.54 -6.95
C VAL A 26 -22.63 4.13 -8.35
N ASN A 27 -23.46 3.55 -9.22
CA ASN A 27 -23.68 4.05 -10.58
C ASN A 27 -24.48 5.38 -10.61
N ASN A 28 -25.25 5.66 -9.58
CA ASN A 28 -26.06 6.88 -9.48
C ASN A 28 -25.45 7.96 -8.54
N GLY A 29 -24.21 7.76 -8.06
CA GLY A 29 -23.57 8.70 -7.15
C GLY A 29 -24.27 8.81 -5.78
N LYS A 30 -24.99 7.77 -5.37
CA LYS A 30 -25.78 7.73 -4.12
C LYS A 30 -25.04 7.04 -2.97
N ALA A 31 -23.87 6.46 -3.22
CA ALA A 31 -23.10 5.82 -2.16
C ALA A 31 -22.36 6.87 -1.34
N THR A 32 -22.63 6.88 -0.04
CA THR A 32 -21.67 7.36 0.96
C THR A 32 -21.00 6.13 1.52
N PHE A 33 -19.72 5.98 1.28
CA PHE A 33 -19.00 4.74 1.57
C PHE A 33 -17.75 4.99 2.38
N TYR A 34 -17.28 3.99 3.13
CA TYR A 34 -16.03 4.12 3.85
C TYR A 34 -15.05 2.98 3.57
N ILE A 35 -13.79 3.30 3.76
CA ILE A 35 -12.69 2.34 3.87
C ILE A 35 -11.90 2.68 5.12
N GLY A 36 -11.57 1.68 5.94
CA GLY A 36 -10.78 1.81 7.15
C GLY A 36 -9.28 1.62 6.89
N PHE A 37 -8.47 2.43 7.56
CA PHE A 37 -7.00 2.41 7.49
C PHE A 37 -6.41 2.44 8.89
N ASP A 38 -5.94 1.30 9.38
CA ASP A 38 -5.22 1.23 10.64
C ASP A 38 -3.82 1.86 10.49
N PRO A 39 -3.46 2.84 11.33
CA PRO A 39 -2.22 3.61 11.23
C PRO A 39 -1.02 2.83 11.80
N THR A 40 -0.69 1.69 11.17
CA THR A 40 0.35 0.76 11.63
C THR A 40 1.77 1.17 11.30
N ALA A 41 1.95 2.28 10.59
CA ALA A 41 3.21 2.92 10.23
C ALA A 41 2.96 4.40 9.94
N ASP A 42 4.02 5.19 9.89
CA ASP A 42 4.01 6.62 9.55
C ASP A 42 3.91 6.91 8.04
N SER A 43 3.59 5.91 7.23
CA SER A 43 3.33 6.06 5.80
C SER A 43 2.38 4.99 5.28
N LEU A 44 1.56 5.36 4.31
CA LEU A 44 0.86 4.44 3.44
C LEU A 44 1.88 3.73 2.51
N HIS A 45 1.53 2.55 2.03
CA HIS A 45 2.36 1.76 1.11
C HIS A 45 1.51 1.17 -0.02
N VAL A 46 2.14 0.53 -0.98
CA VAL A 46 1.46 -0.08 -2.15
C VAL A 46 0.30 -1.00 -1.76
N GLY A 47 0.34 -1.64 -0.57
CA GLY A 47 -0.79 -2.44 -0.08
C GLY A 47 -2.08 -1.64 0.17
N HIS A 48 -1.99 -0.33 0.46
CA HIS A 48 -3.14 0.57 0.60
C HIS A 48 -3.55 1.21 -0.74
N PHE A 49 -2.67 1.14 -1.74
CA PHE A 49 -2.82 1.88 -2.99
C PHE A 49 -4.10 1.52 -3.75
N MET A 50 -4.47 0.23 -3.77
CA MET A 50 -5.72 -0.20 -4.41
C MET A 50 -6.96 0.43 -3.77
N ALA A 51 -6.98 0.50 -2.43
CA ALA A 51 -8.08 1.13 -1.70
C ALA A 51 -8.18 2.63 -2.04
N LEU A 52 -7.04 3.33 -2.10
CA LEU A 52 -6.99 4.74 -2.50
C LEU A 52 -7.45 4.95 -3.95
N CYS A 53 -7.02 4.10 -4.88
CA CYS A 53 -7.47 4.15 -6.28
C CYS A 53 -8.98 3.90 -6.39
N LEU A 54 -9.52 2.95 -5.61
CA LEU A 54 -10.96 2.69 -5.56
C LEU A 54 -11.73 3.91 -5.04
N MET A 55 -11.28 4.49 -3.92
CA MET A 55 -11.91 5.69 -3.36
C MET A 55 -11.94 6.84 -4.37
N LYS A 56 -10.81 7.07 -5.04
CA LYS A 56 -10.71 8.11 -6.08
C LYS A 56 -11.68 7.85 -7.24
N ARG A 57 -11.73 6.64 -7.78
CA ARG A 57 -12.65 6.28 -8.88
C ARG A 57 -14.11 6.50 -8.51
N LEU A 58 -14.50 6.04 -7.34
CA LEU A 58 -15.87 6.19 -6.84
C LEU A 58 -16.21 7.66 -6.56
N GLN A 59 -15.26 8.46 -6.07
CA GLN A 59 -15.43 9.89 -5.90
C GLN A 59 -15.62 10.61 -7.25
N GLU A 60 -14.79 10.28 -8.24
CA GLU A 60 -14.92 10.84 -9.61
C GLU A 60 -16.24 10.44 -10.27
N ALA A 61 -16.83 9.32 -9.89
CA ALA A 61 -18.16 8.89 -10.30
C ALA A 61 -19.31 9.52 -9.49
N GLY A 62 -19.01 10.50 -8.63
CA GLY A 62 -20.00 11.26 -7.87
C GLY A 62 -20.37 10.67 -6.50
N ASN A 63 -19.74 9.59 -6.07
CA ASN A 63 -19.95 9.01 -4.74
C ASN A 63 -19.12 9.73 -3.68
N LYS A 64 -19.53 9.63 -2.42
CA LYS A 64 -18.92 10.33 -1.29
C LYS A 64 -18.06 9.38 -0.45
N PRO A 65 -16.73 9.43 -0.53
CA PRO A 65 -15.85 8.62 0.30
C PRO A 65 -15.72 9.18 1.72
N ILE A 66 -15.62 8.26 2.68
CA ILE A 66 -15.19 8.50 4.06
C ILE A 66 -13.90 7.71 4.27
N ALA A 67 -12.79 8.40 4.49
CA ALA A 67 -11.55 7.77 4.94
C ALA A 67 -11.61 7.64 6.46
N LEU A 68 -11.76 6.42 6.96
CA LEU A 68 -11.77 6.12 8.38
C LEU A 68 -10.35 5.81 8.84
N ILE A 69 -9.78 6.68 9.65
CA ILE A 69 -8.49 6.42 10.29
C ILE A 69 -8.72 5.61 11.57
N GLY A 70 -8.06 4.48 11.67
CA GLY A 70 -8.18 3.55 12.78
C GLY A 70 -7.39 3.97 14.03
N GLY A 71 -7.57 5.19 14.52
CA GLY A 71 -6.90 5.67 15.73
C GLY A 71 -7.27 4.85 16.96
N GLY A 72 -8.54 4.45 17.09
CA GLY A 72 -9.02 3.58 18.17
C GLY A 72 -8.68 2.10 17.91
N THR A 73 -8.97 1.59 16.70
CA THR A 73 -8.65 0.19 16.32
C THR A 73 -7.14 -0.07 16.27
N GLY A 74 -6.32 0.95 16.07
CA GLY A 74 -4.86 0.88 16.10
C GLY A 74 -4.28 0.41 17.46
N TYR A 75 -5.00 0.61 18.56
CA TYR A 75 -4.64 0.09 19.88
C TYR A 75 -4.74 -1.44 19.96
N ILE A 76 -5.59 -2.04 19.12
CA ILE A 76 -5.88 -3.48 19.12
C ILE A 76 -5.13 -4.18 17.98
N GLY A 77 -5.32 -3.70 16.75
CA GLY A 77 -4.77 -4.26 15.52
C GLY A 77 -5.60 -5.40 14.93
N ASP A 78 -5.92 -5.27 13.64
CA ASP A 78 -6.71 -6.24 12.88
C ASP A 78 -6.01 -7.62 12.82
N PRO A 79 -6.62 -8.70 13.31
CA PRO A 79 -6.09 -10.06 13.19
C PRO A 79 -6.31 -10.68 11.80
N SER A 80 -7.17 -10.10 10.95
CA SER A 80 -7.59 -10.67 9.67
C SER A 80 -6.42 -10.86 8.70
N GLY A 81 -6.32 -12.05 8.11
CA GLY A 81 -5.28 -12.39 7.13
C GLY A 81 -3.86 -12.42 7.70
N ARG A 82 -3.71 -12.64 9.01
CA ARG A 82 -2.43 -12.73 9.72
C ARG A 82 -2.32 -14.04 10.51
N THR A 83 -1.08 -14.43 10.74
CA THR A 83 -0.75 -15.59 11.57
C THR A 83 -0.25 -15.20 12.96
N ASP A 84 0.21 -13.96 13.14
CA ASP A 84 0.84 -13.48 14.38
C ASP A 84 0.14 -12.20 14.86
N MET A 85 0.13 -11.98 16.18
CA MET A 85 -0.39 -10.78 16.81
C MET A 85 0.45 -9.55 16.41
N ARG A 86 -0.19 -8.39 16.25
CA ARG A 86 0.53 -7.14 16.02
C ARG A 86 1.26 -6.67 17.28
N SER A 87 2.40 -6.01 17.10
CA SER A 87 3.04 -5.27 18.20
C SER A 87 2.16 -4.08 18.59
N MET A 88 2.01 -3.86 19.89
CA MET A 88 1.26 -2.71 20.42
C MET A 88 2.09 -1.44 20.21
N MET A 89 1.43 -0.39 19.70
CA MET A 89 2.00 0.94 19.55
C MET A 89 1.59 1.83 20.72
N THR A 90 2.39 2.87 21.00
CA THR A 90 2.00 3.89 21.97
C THR A 90 0.93 4.85 21.40
N PRO A 91 0.14 5.53 22.24
CA PRO A 91 -0.82 6.53 21.76
C PRO A 91 -0.19 7.62 20.90
N GLU A 92 1.02 8.07 21.25
CA GLU A 92 1.76 9.09 20.51
C GLU A 92 2.17 8.60 19.12
N GLN A 93 2.60 7.33 19.02
CA GLN A 93 2.92 6.71 17.73
C GLN A 93 1.67 6.58 16.84
N ILE A 94 0.54 6.18 17.42
CA ILE A 94 -0.73 6.08 16.69
C ILE A 94 -1.15 7.45 16.17
N GLN A 95 -1.10 8.50 17.02
CA GLN A 95 -1.46 9.86 16.63
C GLN A 95 -0.57 10.40 15.52
N HIS A 96 0.75 10.21 15.64
CA HIS A 96 1.70 10.60 14.59
C HIS A 96 1.39 9.92 13.26
N ASN A 97 1.15 8.61 13.28
CA ASN A 97 0.81 7.85 12.07
C ASN A 97 -0.52 8.30 11.46
N CYS A 98 -1.53 8.62 12.28
CA CYS A 98 -2.79 9.19 11.82
C CYS A 98 -2.58 10.49 11.04
N ASP A 99 -1.73 11.39 11.55
CA ASP A 99 -1.46 12.68 10.91
C ASP A 99 -0.72 12.51 9.59
N CYS A 100 0.24 11.58 9.52
CA CYS A 100 0.91 11.20 8.27
C CYS A 100 -0.08 10.64 7.24
N PHE A 101 -1.01 9.78 7.64
CA PHE A 101 -2.02 9.22 6.74
C PHE A 101 -2.94 10.29 6.16
N LYS A 102 -3.39 11.24 6.99
CA LYS A 102 -4.22 12.37 6.57
C LYS A 102 -3.56 13.17 5.45
N GLU A 103 -2.30 13.52 5.62
CA GLU A 103 -1.54 14.27 4.62
C GLU A 103 -1.43 13.49 3.30
N GLN A 104 -1.06 12.21 3.38
CA GLN A 104 -0.85 11.38 2.19
C GLN A 104 -2.14 11.10 1.43
N MET A 105 -3.26 10.83 2.13
CA MET A 105 -4.56 10.57 1.50
C MET A 105 -5.08 11.79 0.74
N SER A 106 -4.79 12.99 1.20
CA SER A 106 -5.21 14.24 0.55
C SER A 106 -4.62 14.44 -0.85
N ARG A 107 -3.61 13.66 -1.23
CA ARG A 107 -3.07 13.64 -2.60
C ARG A 107 -3.94 12.84 -3.59
N PHE A 108 -4.77 11.93 -3.08
CA PHE A 108 -5.62 11.05 -3.89
C PHE A 108 -7.08 11.47 -3.86
N ILE A 109 -7.56 11.90 -2.71
CA ILE A 109 -8.96 12.17 -2.43
C ILE A 109 -9.15 13.66 -2.22
N ASP A 110 -10.16 14.22 -2.85
CA ASP A 110 -10.58 15.61 -2.67
C ASP A 110 -11.45 15.72 -1.41
N PHE A 111 -10.85 16.20 -0.32
CA PHE A 111 -11.52 16.44 0.96
C PHE A 111 -12.14 17.84 1.08
N SER A 112 -12.27 18.59 0.00
CA SER A 112 -13.00 19.85 0.04
C SER A 112 -14.45 19.66 0.46
N GLU A 113 -15.07 20.74 0.95
CA GLU A 113 -16.38 20.70 1.58
C GLU A 113 -17.43 19.93 0.75
N GLY A 114 -18.06 18.95 1.39
CA GLY A 114 -19.12 18.13 0.81
C GLY A 114 -18.67 16.98 -0.10
N LYS A 115 -17.38 16.90 -0.48
CA LYS A 115 -16.88 15.90 -1.43
C LYS A 115 -16.40 14.60 -0.79
N ALA A 116 -15.72 14.70 0.33
CA ALA A 116 -15.26 13.56 1.13
C ALA A 116 -15.16 13.93 2.59
N LEU A 117 -15.08 12.91 3.44
CA LEU A 117 -14.83 13.09 4.88
C LEU A 117 -13.60 12.28 5.28
N MET A 118 -12.88 12.78 6.25
CA MET A 118 -11.84 12.07 6.97
C MET A 118 -12.21 12.08 8.45
N VAL A 119 -12.37 10.90 9.02
CA VAL A 119 -12.80 10.71 10.42
C VAL A 119 -11.84 9.74 11.12
N ASN A 120 -11.79 9.83 12.44
CA ASN A 120 -10.96 8.98 13.26
C ASN A 120 -11.86 8.20 14.23
N ASN A 121 -11.81 6.87 14.21
CA ASN A 121 -12.64 6.07 15.11
C ASN A 121 -12.23 6.17 16.59
N ALA A 122 -11.08 6.77 16.90
CA ALA A 122 -10.74 7.15 18.27
C ALA A 122 -11.79 8.10 18.88
N ASP A 123 -12.43 8.95 18.06
CA ASP A 123 -13.40 9.94 18.50
C ASP A 123 -14.66 9.33 19.16
N TRP A 124 -14.94 8.06 18.87
CA TRP A 124 -16.05 7.34 19.50
C TRP A 124 -15.60 6.09 20.26
N LEU A 125 -14.63 5.33 19.77
CA LEU A 125 -14.23 4.07 20.40
C LEU A 125 -13.55 4.24 21.75
N LEU A 126 -12.77 5.33 21.96
CA LEU A 126 -12.04 5.54 23.21
C LEU A 126 -12.96 6.00 24.36
N ASP A 127 -14.09 6.59 24.04
CA ASP A 127 -15.07 7.08 25.02
C ASP A 127 -16.18 6.07 25.34
N LEU A 128 -16.19 4.90 24.67
CA LEU A 128 -17.20 3.87 24.91
C LEU A 128 -17.08 3.28 26.31
N ASN A 129 -18.22 3.30 27.04
CA ASN A 129 -18.31 2.56 28.28
C ASN A 129 -18.40 1.06 28.02
N TYR A 130 -17.52 0.28 28.63
CA TYR A 130 -17.46 -1.17 28.41
C TYR A 130 -18.78 -1.89 28.73
N ILE A 131 -19.44 -1.52 29.83
CA ILE A 131 -20.72 -2.15 30.22
C ILE A 131 -21.84 -1.80 29.25
N ASP A 132 -21.85 -0.57 28.74
CA ASP A 132 -22.85 -0.14 27.75
C ASP A 132 -22.64 -0.88 26.42
N VAL A 133 -21.40 -1.06 25.97
CA VAL A 133 -21.10 -1.88 24.79
C VAL A 133 -21.58 -3.31 24.96
N LEU A 134 -21.34 -3.94 26.10
CA LEU A 134 -21.79 -5.31 26.38
C LEU A 134 -23.32 -5.41 26.37
N ARG A 135 -24.04 -4.39 26.86
CA ARG A 135 -25.52 -4.39 26.92
C ARG A 135 -26.16 -4.04 25.58
N GLU A 136 -25.62 -3.07 24.87
CA GLU A 136 -26.25 -2.49 23.68
C GLU A 136 -25.80 -3.13 22.39
N VAL A 137 -24.56 -3.61 22.33
CA VAL A 137 -23.94 -4.18 21.14
C VAL A 137 -23.78 -5.70 21.29
N GLY A 138 -23.35 -6.18 22.46
CA GLY A 138 -23.08 -7.58 22.73
C GLY A 138 -24.21 -8.56 22.36
N PRO A 139 -25.50 -8.28 22.62
CA PRO A 139 -26.60 -9.17 22.25
C PRO A 139 -26.74 -9.44 20.75
N HIS A 140 -26.17 -8.59 19.89
CA HIS A 140 -26.20 -8.72 18.44
C HIS A 140 -25.09 -9.62 17.89
N PHE A 141 -24.16 -10.09 18.75
CA PHE A 141 -23.03 -10.95 18.36
C PHE A 141 -23.13 -12.33 19.00
N SER A 142 -23.11 -13.36 18.19
CA SER A 142 -23.02 -14.74 18.65
C SER A 142 -21.57 -15.20 18.68
N VAL A 143 -21.01 -15.49 19.84
CA VAL A 143 -19.65 -16.01 20.01
C VAL A 143 -19.41 -17.24 19.15
N ASN A 144 -20.38 -18.19 19.12
CA ASN A 144 -20.25 -19.39 18.30
C ASN A 144 -20.11 -19.05 16.81
N ARG A 145 -20.85 -18.07 16.32
CA ARG A 145 -20.75 -17.62 14.91
C ARG A 145 -19.45 -16.88 14.67
N MET A 146 -19.02 -16.02 15.58
CA MET A 146 -17.74 -15.32 15.48
C MET A 146 -16.57 -16.31 15.39
N LEU A 147 -16.54 -17.35 16.22
CA LEU A 147 -15.49 -18.36 16.20
C LEU A 147 -15.42 -19.15 14.88
N THR A 148 -16.48 -19.21 14.09
CA THR A 148 -16.46 -19.82 12.75
C THR A 148 -15.99 -18.89 11.64
N ALA A 149 -15.81 -17.61 11.94
CA ALA A 149 -15.42 -16.62 10.96
C ALA A 149 -14.01 -16.86 10.41
N GLU A 150 -13.84 -16.69 9.11
CA GLU A 150 -12.56 -16.93 8.41
C GLU A 150 -11.42 -16.07 8.96
N CYS A 151 -11.71 -14.82 9.38
CA CYS A 151 -10.73 -13.93 9.95
C CYS A 151 -10.05 -14.47 11.24
N TYR A 152 -10.70 -15.40 11.97
CA TYR A 152 -10.16 -15.97 13.19
C TYR A 152 -9.52 -17.34 13.01
N LYS A 153 -9.86 -18.11 11.97
CA LYS A 153 -9.39 -19.51 11.81
C LYS A 153 -7.88 -19.66 11.93
N GLN A 154 -7.12 -18.82 11.20
CA GLN A 154 -5.66 -18.90 11.21
C GLN A 154 -5.06 -18.51 12.57
N ARG A 155 -5.73 -17.58 13.28
CA ARG A 155 -5.29 -17.17 14.62
C ARG A 155 -5.61 -18.19 15.70
N MET A 156 -6.73 -18.89 15.57
CA MET A 156 -7.13 -19.92 16.55
C MET A 156 -6.10 -21.04 16.68
N GLU A 157 -5.43 -21.43 15.61
CA GLU A 157 -4.36 -22.44 15.62
C GLU A 157 -3.16 -22.03 16.48
N LYS A 158 -2.87 -20.71 16.56
CA LYS A 158 -1.74 -20.15 17.32
C LYS A 158 -2.15 -19.46 18.63
N GLY A 159 -3.43 -19.45 18.93
CA GLY A 159 -4.00 -18.78 20.10
C GLY A 159 -4.52 -17.39 19.78
N LEU A 160 -5.85 -17.26 19.61
CA LEU A 160 -6.56 -16.00 19.46
C LEU A 160 -6.74 -15.35 20.83
N SER A 161 -6.23 -14.14 21.03
CA SER A 161 -6.44 -13.39 22.25
C SER A 161 -7.84 -12.78 22.32
N PHE A 162 -8.34 -12.53 23.54
CA PHE A 162 -9.61 -11.81 23.74
C PHE A 162 -9.55 -10.39 23.12
N LEU A 163 -8.40 -9.76 23.18
CA LEU A 163 -8.15 -8.46 22.52
C LEU A 163 -8.46 -8.53 21.04
N GLU A 164 -7.82 -9.45 20.31
CA GLU A 164 -8.01 -9.63 18.86
C GLU A 164 -9.44 -10.06 18.52
N PHE A 165 -10.06 -10.87 19.37
CA PHE A 165 -11.45 -11.34 19.18
C PHE A 165 -12.46 -10.19 19.18
N ASN A 166 -12.18 -9.09 19.89
CA ASN A 166 -13.06 -7.92 19.91
C ASN A 166 -12.92 -7.03 18.68
N TYR A 167 -11.90 -7.21 17.83
CA TYR A 167 -11.69 -6.34 16.67
C TYR A 167 -12.92 -6.31 15.73
N MET A 168 -13.52 -7.49 15.45
CA MET A 168 -14.74 -7.58 14.64
C MET A 168 -15.89 -6.70 15.18
N ILE A 169 -16.05 -6.66 16.49
CA ILE A 169 -17.10 -5.86 17.16
C ILE A 169 -16.80 -4.37 16.96
N MET A 170 -15.54 -3.97 17.08
CA MET A 170 -15.13 -2.58 16.90
C MET A 170 -15.35 -2.11 15.46
N GLN A 171 -14.94 -2.90 14.45
CA GLN A 171 -15.18 -2.56 13.05
C GLN A 171 -16.70 -2.53 12.73
N ALA A 172 -17.47 -3.46 13.26
CA ALA A 172 -18.92 -3.43 13.09
C ALA A 172 -19.55 -2.19 13.75
N TYR A 173 -19.04 -1.76 14.90
CA TYR A 173 -19.47 -0.54 15.57
C TYR A 173 -19.09 0.71 14.76
N ASP A 174 -17.92 0.74 14.13
CA ASP A 174 -17.50 1.82 13.23
C ASP A 174 -18.53 1.99 12.10
N PHE A 175 -18.93 0.90 11.45
CA PHE A 175 -19.94 0.98 10.38
C PHE A 175 -21.29 1.48 10.90
N TYR A 176 -21.72 0.99 12.06
CA TYR A 176 -22.96 1.42 12.71
C TYR A 176 -22.91 2.92 13.03
N GLU A 177 -21.81 3.43 13.59
CA GLU A 177 -21.60 4.85 13.90
C GLU A 177 -21.63 5.72 12.64
N LEU A 178 -20.89 5.30 11.60
CA LEU A 178 -20.83 5.99 10.32
C LEU A 178 -22.18 5.98 9.60
N PHE A 179 -22.93 4.90 9.71
CA PHE A 179 -24.28 4.80 9.14
C PHE A 179 -25.23 5.81 9.79
N GLN A 180 -25.21 5.93 11.11
CA GLN A 180 -26.13 6.82 11.83
C GLN A 180 -25.78 8.29 11.65
N ASN A 181 -24.50 8.64 11.80
CA ASN A 181 -24.07 10.02 11.93
C ASN A 181 -23.55 10.65 10.63
N TYR A 182 -23.17 9.83 9.67
CA TYR A 182 -22.58 10.31 8.40
C TYR A 182 -23.35 9.82 7.15
N GLY A 183 -24.41 9.06 7.33
CA GLY A 183 -25.20 8.52 6.21
C GLY A 183 -24.44 7.48 5.38
N CYS A 184 -23.42 6.84 5.96
CA CYS A 184 -22.62 5.82 5.29
C CYS A 184 -23.46 4.56 5.03
N ASN A 185 -23.66 4.19 3.78
CA ASN A 185 -24.50 3.07 3.39
C ASN A 185 -23.75 1.89 2.75
N LEU A 186 -22.43 2.03 2.58
CA LEU A 186 -21.60 1.03 1.94
C LEU A 186 -20.19 0.98 2.57
N GLU A 187 -19.72 -0.22 2.85
CA GLU A 187 -18.37 -0.48 3.33
C GLU A 187 -17.53 -1.19 2.27
N PHE A 188 -16.28 -0.76 2.07
CA PHE A 188 -15.30 -1.47 1.26
C PHE A 188 -14.12 -1.93 2.12
N GLY A 189 -13.64 -3.12 1.82
CA GLY A 189 -12.44 -3.68 2.47
C GLY A 189 -11.77 -4.73 1.62
N GLY A 190 -10.62 -5.23 2.08
CA GLY A 190 -9.96 -6.38 1.46
C GLY A 190 -10.77 -7.66 1.66
N ASP A 191 -10.60 -8.64 0.77
CA ASP A 191 -11.37 -9.89 0.80
C ASP A 191 -11.26 -10.65 2.14
N TYR A 192 -10.15 -10.55 2.82
CA TYR A 192 -9.95 -11.14 4.16
C TYR A 192 -10.77 -10.46 5.28
N GLN A 193 -11.34 -9.29 5.03
CA GLN A 193 -12.18 -8.54 5.98
C GLN A 193 -13.67 -8.83 5.84
N CYS A 194 -14.07 -9.68 4.90
CA CYS A 194 -15.48 -9.97 4.59
C CYS A 194 -16.31 -10.30 5.85
N SER A 195 -15.77 -11.06 6.79
CA SER A 195 -16.45 -11.41 8.04
C SER A 195 -16.72 -10.20 8.94
N ASN A 196 -15.74 -9.30 9.07
CA ASN A 196 -15.87 -8.08 9.87
C ASN A 196 -16.93 -7.15 9.25
N MET A 197 -16.88 -6.97 7.92
CA MET A 197 -17.81 -6.12 7.17
C MET A 197 -19.25 -6.66 7.26
N SER A 198 -19.43 -7.99 7.13
CA SER A 198 -20.75 -8.61 7.29
C SER A 198 -21.29 -8.44 8.70
N ALA A 199 -20.44 -8.46 9.73
CA ALA A 199 -20.86 -8.18 11.10
C ALA A 199 -21.40 -6.75 11.26
N GLY A 200 -20.81 -5.77 10.56
CA GLY A 200 -21.28 -4.39 10.52
C GLY A 200 -22.66 -4.25 9.88
N THR A 201 -22.87 -4.86 8.71
CA THR A 201 -24.19 -4.85 8.04
C THR A 201 -25.27 -5.51 8.89
N GLU A 202 -24.92 -6.59 9.60
CA GLU A 202 -25.86 -7.28 10.51
C GLU A 202 -26.18 -6.47 11.76
N LEU A 203 -25.19 -5.77 12.34
CA LEU A 203 -25.41 -4.88 13.48
C LEU A 203 -26.40 -3.77 13.12
N ILE A 204 -26.21 -3.11 11.97
CA ILE A 204 -27.11 -2.08 11.46
C ILE A 204 -28.52 -2.63 11.29
N ARG A 205 -28.66 -3.79 10.65
CA ARG A 205 -29.96 -4.44 10.43
C ARG A 205 -30.64 -4.79 11.73
N SER A 206 -29.93 -5.39 12.68
CA SER A 206 -30.52 -5.88 13.93
C SER A 206 -30.86 -4.75 14.91
N LYS A 207 -30.08 -3.66 14.95
CA LYS A 207 -30.36 -2.51 15.84
C LYS A 207 -31.32 -1.50 15.23
N LEU A 208 -31.23 -1.22 13.93
CA LEU A 208 -31.95 -0.12 13.29
C LEU A 208 -33.06 -0.60 12.36
N GLY A 209 -33.14 -1.89 12.02
CA GLY A 209 -34.07 -2.40 11.01
C GLY A 209 -33.81 -1.82 9.61
N LYS A 210 -32.58 -1.38 9.35
CA LYS A 210 -32.17 -0.78 8.07
C LYS A 210 -31.10 -1.64 7.40
N ASP A 211 -30.96 -1.49 6.09
CA ASP A 211 -29.99 -2.21 5.31
C ASP A 211 -28.79 -1.32 4.98
N ALA A 212 -27.61 -1.88 5.15
CA ALA A 212 -26.34 -1.39 4.62
C ALA A 212 -25.68 -2.49 3.80
N SER A 213 -24.76 -2.13 2.92
CA SER A 213 -24.11 -3.06 2.01
C SER A 213 -22.59 -3.08 2.23
N ALA A 214 -21.96 -4.17 1.83
CA ALA A 214 -20.50 -4.31 1.87
C ALA A 214 -19.99 -4.97 0.59
N MET A 215 -18.82 -4.53 0.13
CA MET A 215 -18.12 -5.09 -1.02
C MET A 215 -16.65 -5.24 -0.73
N THR A 216 -16.11 -6.43 -0.98
CA THR A 216 -14.67 -6.65 -0.88
C THR A 216 -13.97 -6.43 -2.22
N ILE A 217 -12.73 -5.93 -2.15
CA ILE A 217 -11.87 -5.71 -3.31
C ILE A 217 -10.84 -6.82 -3.41
N THR A 218 -10.52 -7.17 -4.66
CA THR A 218 -9.49 -8.15 -5.00
C THR A 218 -8.15 -7.74 -4.43
N LEU A 219 -7.42 -8.69 -3.84
CA LEU A 219 -6.06 -8.43 -3.36
C LEU A 219 -5.09 -8.29 -4.52
N LEU A 220 -4.16 -7.36 -4.40
CA LEU A 220 -3.08 -7.18 -5.37
C LEU A 220 -1.99 -8.25 -5.14
N LEU A 221 -2.14 -9.36 -5.85
CA LEU A 221 -1.21 -10.49 -5.82
C LEU A 221 -0.45 -10.56 -7.14
N ASN A 222 0.82 -10.97 -7.07
CA ASN A 222 1.58 -11.31 -8.26
C ASN A 222 1.19 -12.72 -8.78
N SER A 223 1.74 -13.12 -9.92
CA SER A 223 1.50 -14.42 -10.56
C SER A 223 1.89 -15.63 -9.69
N GLU A 224 2.74 -15.43 -8.68
CA GLU A 224 3.11 -16.46 -7.69
C GLU A 224 2.14 -16.49 -6.48
N GLY A 225 1.08 -15.68 -6.47
CA GLY A 225 0.13 -15.57 -5.36
C GLY A 225 0.65 -14.77 -4.15
N LYS A 226 1.75 -14.05 -4.28
CA LYS A 226 2.32 -13.22 -3.20
C LYS A 226 1.76 -11.80 -3.26
N LYS A 227 1.49 -11.22 -2.08
CA LYS A 227 1.06 -9.80 -1.97
C LYS A 227 2.13 -8.88 -2.55
N MET A 228 1.73 -8.01 -3.47
CA MET A 228 2.61 -6.98 -4.05
C MET A 228 2.85 -5.83 -3.04
N GLY A 229 3.86 -5.00 -3.33
CA GLY A 229 4.21 -3.86 -2.48
C GLY A 229 5.23 -4.15 -1.40
N LYS A 230 5.87 -5.32 -1.44
CA LYS A 230 7.00 -5.67 -0.59
C LYS A 230 8.20 -6.08 -1.44
N THR A 231 9.37 -5.59 -1.07
CA THR A 231 10.66 -5.99 -1.62
C THR A 231 11.46 -6.73 -0.55
N GLN A 232 12.65 -7.20 -0.88
CA GLN A 232 13.57 -7.76 0.12
C GLN A 232 13.98 -6.73 1.18
N SER A 233 13.94 -5.43 0.85
CA SER A 233 14.24 -4.32 1.75
C SER A 233 13.03 -3.80 2.54
N GLY A 234 11.83 -4.37 2.35
CA GLY A 234 10.64 -3.97 3.09
C GLY A 234 9.48 -3.51 2.22
N ALA A 235 8.59 -2.71 2.78
CA ALA A 235 7.43 -2.17 2.06
C ALA A 235 7.86 -1.09 1.05
N VAL A 236 7.12 -0.99 -0.06
CA VAL A 236 7.21 0.13 -1.01
C VAL A 236 6.24 1.21 -0.54
N TRP A 237 6.81 2.29 -0.03
CA TRP A 237 6.08 3.38 0.64
C TRP A 237 5.59 4.43 -0.37
N LEU A 238 4.51 5.12 -0.02
CA LEU A 238 4.01 6.27 -0.79
C LEU A 238 4.68 7.58 -0.37
N ASP A 239 5.35 7.61 0.79
CA ASP A 239 6.17 8.73 1.24
C ASP A 239 7.48 8.78 0.42
N PRO A 240 7.78 9.89 -0.28
CA PRO A 240 8.99 10.04 -1.07
C PRO A 240 10.29 10.01 -0.23
N ASN A 241 10.21 10.28 1.07
CA ASN A 241 11.36 10.19 1.98
C ASN A 241 11.70 8.75 2.38
N LYS A 242 10.76 7.81 2.22
CA LYS A 242 10.94 6.38 2.54
C LYS A 242 11.21 5.54 1.30
N THR A 243 10.51 5.82 0.21
CA THR A 243 10.74 5.24 -1.11
C THR A 243 10.77 6.40 -2.10
N SER A 244 11.95 6.69 -2.64
CA SER A 244 12.08 7.81 -3.59
C SER A 244 11.17 7.62 -4.81
N PRO A 245 10.73 8.70 -5.49
CA PRO A 245 9.95 8.60 -6.73
C PRO A 245 10.62 7.71 -7.78
N PHE A 246 11.96 7.73 -7.85
CA PHE A 246 12.71 6.85 -8.73
C PHE A 246 12.63 5.38 -8.32
N ASP A 247 12.79 5.04 -7.04
CA ASP A 247 12.67 3.67 -6.55
C ASP A 247 11.23 3.15 -6.70
N PHE A 248 10.25 4.02 -6.48
CA PHE A 248 8.83 3.72 -6.72
C PHE A 248 8.57 3.42 -8.20
N TYR A 249 9.10 4.25 -9.11
CA TYR A 249 9.05 4.02 -10.54
C TYR A 249 9.73 2.69 -10.92
N GLN A 250 10.93 2.43 -10.41
CA GLN A 250 11.68 1.19 -10.68
C GLN A 250 10.98 -0.05 -10.16
N TYR A 251 10.29 0.04 -9.03
CA TYR A 251 9.49 -1.06 -8.53
C TYR A 251 8.44 -1.51 -9.56
N TRP A 252 7.67 -0.58 -10.10
CA TRP A 252 6.65 -0.87 -11.11
C TRP A 252 7.23 -1.23 -12.47
N ARG A 253 8.32 -0.58 -12.86
CA ARG A 253 9.07 -0.90 -14.09
C ARG A 253 9.62 -2.34 -14.09
N ASN A 254 9.80 -2.92 -12.92
CA ASN A 254 10.36 -4.25 -12.70
C ASN A 254 9.32 -5.33 -12.40
N VAL A 255 8.05 -5.03 -12.50
CA VAL A 255 6.96 -6.02 -12.38
C VAL A 255 7.13 -7.11 -13.43
N GLY A 256 6.75 -8.35 -13.08
CA GLY A 256 6.83 -9.49 -14.00
C GLY A 256 5.97 -9.32 -15.25
N ASP A 257 6.39 -9.94 -16.35
CA ASP A 257 5.66 -9.89 -17.62
C ASP A 257 4.22 -10.43 -17.47
N ALA A 258 4.03 -11.44 -16.64
CA ALA A 258 2.73 -12.03 -16.34
C ALA A 258 1.80 -11.12 -15.51
N ASP A 259 2.34 -10.09 -14.85
CA ASP A 259 1.60 -9.24 -13.91
C ASP A 259 1.33 -7.84 -14.45
N VAL A 260 2.11 -7.35 -15.42
CA VAL A 260 2.09 -5.95 -15.84
C VAL A 260 0.73 -5.49 -16.36
N LEU A 261 0.11 -6.24 -17.24
CA LEU A 261 -1.19 -5.87 -17.83
C LEU A 261 -2.31 -5.90 -16.80
N LYS A 262 -2.28 -6.87 -15.89
CA LYS A 262 -3.18 -6.91 -14.73
C LYS A 262 -3.01 -5.66 -13.86
N CYS A 263 -1.77 -5.27 -13.54
CA CYS A 263 -1.51 -4.07 -12.75
C CYS A 263 -1.98 -2.80 -13.46
N ILE A 264 -1.77 -2.67 -14.78
CA ILE A 264 -2.29 -1.54 -15.56
C ILE A 264 -3.80 -1.46 -15.43
N ARG A 265 -4.51 -2.58 -15.63
CA ARG A 265 -5.97 -2.65 -15.59
C ARG A 265 -6.53 -2.28 -14.22
N MET A 266 -5.93 -2.79 -13.14
CA MET A 266 -6.43 -2.58 -11.79
C MET A 266 -6.09 -1.20 -11.22
N LEU A 267 -4.89 -0.68 -11.48
CA LEU A 267 -4.31 0.45 -10.74
C LEU A 267 -4.30 1.77 -11.51
N THR A 268 -4.18 1.75 -12.85
CA THR A 268 -4.10 2.99 -13.63
C THR A 268 -5.48 3.56 -13.94
N PHE A 269 -5.54 4.85 -14.25
CA PHE A 269 -6.74 5.56 -14.68
C PHE A 269 -6.85 5.65 -16.21
N LEU A 270 -6.06 4.86 -16.94
CA LEU A 270 -6.17 4.77 -18.39
C LEU A 270 -7.55 4.23 -18.81
N PRO A 271 -8.09 4.71 -19.94
CA PRO A 271 -9.34 4.18 -20.49
C PRO A 271 -9.25 2.68 -20.75
N LEU A 272 -10.32 1.92 -20.42
CA LEU A 272 -10.35 0.47 -20.66
C LEU A 272 -10.09 0.10 -22.11
N GLU A 273 -10.60 0.89 -23.06
CA GLU A 273 -10.38 0.68 -24.50
C GLU A 273 -8.89 0.74 -24.91
N GLU A 274 -8.10 1.54 -24.22
CA GLU A 274 -6.64 1.58 -24.43
C GLU A 274 -5.97 0.35 -23.83
N ILE A 275 -6.41 -0.05 -22.62
CA ILE A 275 -5.89 -1.23 -21.93
C ILE A 275 -6.23 -2.51 -22.72
N ASP A 276 -7.45 -2.62 -23.24
CA ASP A 276 -7.88 -3.78 -24.05
C ASP A 276 -7.00 -3.98 -25.29
N LYS A 277 -6.49 -2.91 -25.88
CA LYS A 277 -5.50 -3.01 -26.97
C LYS A 277 -4.17 -3.58 -26.53
N MET A 278 -3.81 -3.41 -25.26
CA MET A 278 -2.57 -3.94 -24.69
C MET A 278 -2.66 -5.43 -24.35
N ASP A 279 -3.86 -6.03 -24.24
CA ASP A 279 -4.03 -7.43 -23.89
C ASP A 279 -3.38 -8.38 -24.92
N ALA A 280 -3.18 -7.93 -26.15
CA ALA A 280 -2.48 -8.67 -27.19
C ALA A 280 -0.95 -8.43 -27.22
N TRP A 281 -0.41 -7.64 -26.27
CA TRP A 281 1.01 -7.31 -26.25
C TRP A 281 1.85 -8.46 -25.70
N GLU A 282 2.94 -8.78 -26.41
CA GLU A 282 3.88 -9.83 -26.06
C GLU A 282 5.34 -9.35 -26.19
N GLY A 283 6.26 -10.07 -25.58
CA GLY A 283 7.70 -9.87 -25.74
C GLY A 283 8.15 -8.43 -25.45
N ALA A 284 8.73 -7.76 -26.44
CA ALA A 284 9.25 -6.40 -26.27
C ALA A 284 8.18 -5.34 -25.92
N GLN A 285 6.93 -5.56 -26.35
CA GLN A 285 5.81 -4.65 -26.05
C GLN A 285 5.49 -4.61 -24.56
N LEU A 286 5.71 -5.70 -23.82
CA LEU A 286 5.55 -5.72 -22.36
C LEU A 286 6.52 -4.79 -21.65
N ASN A 287 7.69 -4.50 -22.24
CA ASN A 287 8.58 -3.47 -21.69
C ASN A 287 7.97 -2.07 -21.80
N THR A 288 7.28 -1.79 -22.90
CA THR A 288 6.51 -0.53 -23.04
C THR A 288 5.37 -0.48 -22.03
N ALA A 289 4.64 -1.58 -21.84
CA ALA A 289 3.59 -1.67 -20.81
C ALA A 289 4.12 -1.38 -19.40
N LYS A 290 5.32 -1.90 -19.06
CA LYS A 290 5.97 -1.61 -17.77
C LYS A 290 6.37 -0.15 -17.62
N GLU A 291 6.78 0.51 -18.69
CA GLU A 291 7.06 1.96 -18.66
C GLU A 291 5.79 2.76 -18.44
N ILE A 292 4.70 2.41 -19.12
CA ILE A 292 3.38 3.04 -18.94
C ILE A 292 2.92 2.86 -17.50
N LEU A 293 2.95 1.63 -16.98
CA LEU A 293 2.57 1.33 -15.59
C LEU A 293 3.37 2.17 -14.61
N ALA A 294 4.69 2.16 -14.71
CA ALA A 294 5.57 2.87 -13.81
C ALA A 294 5.35 4.38 -13.87
N TYR A 295 5.18 4.94 -15.07
CA TYR A 295 4.92 6.35 -15.26
C TYR A 295 3.57 6.78 -14.64
N GLU A 296 2.48 6.10 -15.02
CA GLU A 296 1.13 6.42 -14.54
C GLU A 296 1.01 6.33 -13.01
N LEU A 297 1.60 5.30 -12.39
CA LEU A 297 1.52 5.16 -10.94
C LEU A 297 2.45 6.14 -10.21
N THR A 298 3.62 6.45 -10.75
CA THR A 298 4.50 7.46 -10.16
C THR A 298 3.89 8.85 -10.28
N LYS A 299 3.27 9.17 -11.43
CA LYS A 299 2.51 10.41 -11.64
C LYS A 299 1.37 10.55 -10.64
N LEU A 300 0.62 9.48 -10.39
CA LEU A 300 -0.51 9.49 -9.46
C LEU A 300 -0.06 9.73 -8.01
N VAL A 301 1.08 9.19 -7.59
CA VAL A 301 1.58 9.26 -6.21
C VAL A 301 2.44 10.50 -5.96
N HIS A 302 3.35 10.80 -6.88
CA HIS A 302 4.41 11.81 -6.71
C HIS A 302 4.27 13.04 -7.62
N GLY A 303 3.31 13.00 -8.54
CA GLY A 303 3.09 14.07 -9.52
C GLY A 303 3.85 13.85 -10.84
N GLU A 304 3.45 14.62 -11.84
CA GLU A 304 3.93 14.48 -13.23
C GLU A 304 5.42 14.76 -13.36
N GLU A 305 5.90 15.81 -12.71
CA GLU A 305 7.32 16.22 -12.77
C GLU A 305 8.24 15.11 -12.26
N GLU A 306 7.92 14.52 -11.10
CA GLU A 306 8.71 13.43 -10.54
C GLU A 306 8.61 12.14 -11.37
N ALA A 307 7.47 11.88 -12.00
CA ALA A 307 7.31 10.75 -12.91
C ALA A 307 8.18 10.92 -14.19
N GLN A 308 8.24 12.12 -14.75
CA GLN A 308 9.11 12.43 -15.88
C GLN A 308 10.59 12.27 -15.54
N LYS A 309 11.03 12.87 -14.42
CA LYS A 309 12.40 12.74 -13.93
C LYS A 309 12.80 11.27 -13.71
N ALA A 310 11.91 10.50 -13.07
CA ALA A 310 12.15 9.08 -12.84
C ALA A 310 12.26 8.27 -14.14
N GLN A 311 11.39 8.56 -15.13
CA GLN A 311 11.41 7.91 -16.43
C GLN A 311 12.68 8.24 -17.21
N GLU A 312 13.06 9.53 -17.27
CA GLU A 312 14.27 9.98 -17.96
C GLU A 312 15.53 9.35 -17.33
N SER A 313 15.62 9.36 -16.01
CA SER A 313 16.71 8.71 -15.28
C SER A 313 16.78 7.21 -15.55
N ALA A 314 15.62 6.54 -15.56
CA ALA A 314 15.58 5.10 -15.89
C ALA A 314 16.03 4.83 -17.32
N ARG A 315 15.62 5.64 -18.30
CA ARG A 315 16.05 5.51 -19.71
C ARG A 315 17.54 5.81 -19.88
N ALA A 316 18.06 6.83 -19.18
CA ALA A 316 19.47 7.18 -19.22
C ALA A 316 20.37 6.04 -18.71
N LEU A 317 19.94 5.30 -17.69
CA LEU A 317 20.64 4.12 -17.19
C LEU A 317 20.77 2.98 -18.22
N PHE A 318 19.83 2.89 -19.17
CA PHE A 318 19.87 1.88 -20.23
C PHE A 318 20.62 2.34 -21.49
N SER A 319 20.77 3.67 -21.68
CA SER A 319 21.36 4.25 -22.91
C SER A 319 22.79 4.74 -22.78
N GLN A 320 23.50 4.46 -21.68
CA GLN A 320 24.85 4.96 -21.37
C GLN A 320 24.93 6.50 -21.31
N GLY A 321 24.75 7.06 -20.15
CA GLY A 321 25.18 8.42 -19.85
C GLY A 321 24.21 9.24 -18.99
N ASN A 322 24.76 9.87 -17.97
CA ASN A 322 24.21 10.88 -17.05
C ASN A 322 22.80 10.66 -16.51
N ALA A 323 22.77 10.05 -15.36
CA ALA A 323 21.55 9.93 -14.54
C ALA A 323 21.52 11.05 -13.48
N ASP A 324 21.20 12.27 -13.85
CA ASP A 324 21.16 13.43 -12.95
C ASP A 324 20.16 13.29 -11.80
N ASN A 325 19.17 12.39 -11.93
CA ASN A 325 18.11 12.15 -10.94
C ASN A 325 18.13 10.74 -10.33
N MET A 326 19.29 10.07 -10.33
CA MET A 326 19.44 8.77 -9.66
C MET A 326 19.41 8.95 -8.14
N PRO A 327 18.75 8.05 -7.38
CA PRO A 327 18.82 8.08 -5.92
C PRO A 327 20.27 8.14 -5.47
N THR A 328 20.60 9.19 -4.73
CA THR A 328 21.95 9.44 -4.26
C THR A 328 22.06 9.09 -2.78
N THR A 329 23.13 8.42 -2.41
CA THR A 329 23.51 8.17 -1.02
C THR A 329 24.78 8.97 -0.72
N GLU A 330 24.72 9.80 0.31
CA GLU A 330 25.86 10.53 0.82
C GLU A 330 26.60 9.68 1.86
N LEU A 331 27.90 9.51 1.68
CA LEU A 331 28.78 8.91 2.68
C LEU A 331 29.40 10.02 3.53
N GLU A 332 29.31 9.84 4.83
CA GLU A 332 29.92 10.75 5.81
C GLU A 332 31.37 10.32 6.14
N GLU A 333 32.17 11.21 6.65
CA GLU A 333 33.57 10.92 7.06
C GLU A 333 33.65 9.72 8.03
N ALA A 334 32.64 9.57 8.89
CA ALA A 334 32.52 8.42 9.82
C ALA A 334 32.32 7.07 9.15
N ASP A 335 31.93 7.04 7.88
CA ASP A 335 31.74 5.80 7.12
C ASP A 335 33.04 5.21 6.59
N PHE A 336 34.10 6.01 6.60
CA PHE A 336 35.44 5.62 6.16
C PHE A 336 36.30 5.20 7.36
N GLN A 337 36.60 3.92 7.47
CA GLN A 337 37.53 3.39 8.46
C GLN A 337 38.94 3.41 7.91
N ASP A 338 39.88 4.01 8.63
CA ASP A 338 41.26 4.23 8.17
C ASP A 338 41.34 4.90 6.77
N GLY A 339 40.40 5.84 6.52
CA GLY A 339 40.31 6.57 5.26
C GLY A 339 39.78 5.78 4.07
N LYS A 340 39.15 4.63 4.30
CA LYS A 340 38.56 3.79 3.24
C LYS A 340 37.22 3.19 3.66
N ILE A 341 36.37 2.93 2.68
CA ILE A 341 35.15 2.17 2.85
C ILE A 341 35.17 0.94 1.94
N ASP A 342 34.77 -0.23 2.46
CA ASP A 342 34.70 -1.44 1.65
C ASP A 342 33.38 -1.52 0.87
N ILE A 343 33.37 -2.26 -0.23
CA ILE A 343 32.19 -2.43 -1.09
C ILE A 343 30.94 -2.99 -0.34
N LEU A 344 31.16 -3.80 0.71
CA LEU A 344 30.05 -4.35 1.48
C LEU A 344 29.38 -3.26 2.31
N ALA A 345 30.15 -2.35 2.89
CA ALA A 345 29.64 -1.20 3.63
C ALA A 345 28.94 -0.21 2.68
N VAL A 346 29.47 0.04 1.49
CA VAL A 346 28.83 0.85 0.45
C VAL A 346 27.47 0.30 0.09
N LEU A 347 27.34 -1.01 -0.14
CA LEU A 347 26.07 -1.65 -0.49
C LEU A 347 25.03 -1.59 0.65
N VAL A 348 25.46 -1.67 1.90
CA VAL A 348 24.58 -1.57 3.07
C VAL A 348 24.14 -0.12 3.27
N LYS A 349 25.06 0.83 3.24
CA LYS A 349 24.78 2.27 3.42
C LYS A 349 23.87 2.82 2.32
N SER A 350 24.07 2.38 1.08
CA SER A 350 23.22 2.76 -0.05
C SER A 350 21.85 2.07 -0.05
N GLY A 351 21.55 1.23 0.95
CA GLY A 351 20.28 0.50 1.04
C GLY A 351 20.11 -0.61 0.00
N GLN A 352 21.17 -0.91 -0.77
CA GLN A 352 21.12 -1.97 -1.79
C GLN A 352 21.29 -3.37 -1.19
N ALA A 353 21.82 -3.48 0.02
CA ALA A 353 21.90 -4.73 0.78
C ALA A 353 21.36 -4.53 2.19
N SER A 354 20.59 -5.50 2.67
CA SER A 354 19.99 -5.47 4.02
C SER A 354 21.02 -5.76 5.14
N SER A 355 22.16 -6.32 4.79
CA SER A 355 23.25 -6.66 5.73
C SER A 355 24.57 -6.89 5.01
N ARG A 356 25.67 -6.86 5.75
CA ARG A 356 27.00 -7.22 5.19
C ARG A 356 27.03 -8.65 4.64
N SER A 357 26.26 -9.58 5.18
CA SER A 357 26.14 -10.95 4.68
C SER A 357 25.42 -11.01 3.34
N ASP A 358 24.37 -10.21 3.17
CA ASP A 358 23.66 -10.07 1.88
C ASP A 358 24.57 -9.41 0.83
N ALA A 359 25.26 -8.35 1.20
CA ALA A 359 26.24 -7.67 0.33
C ALA A 359 27.35 -8.63 -0.13
N ARG A 360 27.94 -9.42 0.81
CA ARG A 360 28.98 -10.41 0.50
C ARG A 360 28.50 -11.42 -0.53
N ARG A 361 27.32 -11.99 -0.32
CA ARG A 361 26.71 -12.94 -1.26
C ARG A 361 26.53 -12.32 -2.64
N ALA A 362 26.03 -11.09 -2.73
CA ALA A 362 25.83 -10.39 -4.00
C ALA A 362 27.15 -10.17 -4.75
N VAL A 363 28.22 -9.75 -4.07
CA VAL A 363 29.56 -9.56 -4.65
C VAL A 363 30.14 -10.89 -5.13
N THR A 364 30.11 -11.94 -4.27
CA THR A 364 30.67 -13.27 -4.61
C THR A 364 29.96 -13.91 -5.80
N GLN A 365 28.64 -13.69 -5.93
CA GLN A 365 27.85 -14.17 -7.08
C GLN A 365 28.05 -13.30 -8.34
N GLY A 366 28.90 -12.27 -8.27
CA GLY A 366 29.18 -11.35 -9.38
C GLY A 366 27.97 -10.50 -9.79
N GLY A 367 27.08 -10.25 -8.83
CA GLY A 367 25.88 -9.43 -9.03
C GLY A 367 26.11 -7.94 -8.76
N VAL A 368 27.36 -7.49 -8.53
CA VAL A 368 27.68 -6.09 -8.20
C VAL A 368 28.60 -5.50 -9.26
N SER A 369 28.34 -4.26 -9.67
CA SER A 369 29.26 -3.44 -10.47
C SER A 369 29.29 -2.01 -9.94
N VAL A 370 30.43 -1.34 -10.14
CA VAL A 370 30.65 0.07 -9.83
C VAL A 370 31.11 0.75 -11.11
N ASP A 371 30.43 1.80 -11.52
CA ASP A 371 30.67 2.52 -12.79
C ASP A 371 30.68 1.57 -14.02
N GLY A 372 29.88 0.52 -13.99
CA GLY A 372 29.82 -0.49 -15.05
C GLY A 372 30.85 -1.62 -14.93
N GLU A 373 31.88 -1.45 -14.11
CA GLU A 373 32.91 -2.49 -13.86
C GLU A 373 32.45 -3.48 -12.80
N LYS A 374 32.56 -4.78 -13.11
CA LYS A 374 32.11 -5.84 -12.22
C LYS A 374 33.06 -5.98 -11.01
N VAL A 375 32.47 -5.94 -9.81
CA VAL A 375 33.20 -6.13 -8.55
C VAL A 375 32.92 -7.55 -8.05
N THR A 376 33.98 -8.36 -7.96
CA THR A 376 33.92 -9.75 -7.50
C THR A 376 34.72 -9.99 -6.21
N ASP A 377 35.58 -9.04 -5.83
CA ASP A 377 36.36 -9.12 -4.61
C ASP A 377 35.63 -8.36 -3.48
N ILE A 378 35.33 -9.10 -2.42
CA ILE A 378 34.68 -8.57 -1.22
C ILE A 378 35.57 -7.62 -0.40
N THR A 379 36.86 -7.61 -0.68
CA THR A 379 37.86 -6.74 -0.03
C THR A 379 38.07 -5.43 -0.78
N THR A 380 37.41 -5.21 -1.90
CA THR A 380 37.51 -3.96 -2.67
C THR A 380 37.14 -2.77 -1.77
N THR A 381 38.02 -1.78 -1.72
CA THR A 381 37.86 -0.56 -0.92
C THR A 381 37.97 0.68 -1.77
N TYR A 382 37.33 1.75 -1.32
CA TYR A 382 37.31 3.07 -1.94
C TYR A 382 37.71 4.13 -0.94
N ALA A 383 38.45 5.14 -1.39
CA ALA A 383 38.77 6.34 -0.62
C ALA A 383 37.67 7.42 -0.82
N PRO A 384 37.52 8.41 0.06
CA PRO A 384 36.61 9.53 -0.14
C PRO A 384 36.73 10.17 -1.53
N ALA A 385 37.96 10.38 -2.00
CA ALA A 385 38.25 10.96 -3.32
C ALA A 385 37.65 10.15 -4.51
N ASP A 386 37.41 8.85 -4.32
CA ASP A 386 36.75 8.02 -5.36
C ASP A 386 35.29 8.39 -5.59
N PHE A 387 34.70 9.09 -4.64
CA PHE A 387 33.28 9.52 -4.67
C PHE A 387 33.11 11.03 -4.90
N ASP A 388 34.21 11.75 -5.21
CA ASP A 388 34.17 13.18 -5.50
C ASP A 388 33.45 13.47 -6.84
N GLY A 389 32.98 14.70 -6.99
CA GLY A 389 32.31 15.16 -8.21
C GLY A 389 30.97 14.52 -8.44
N GLU A 390 30.80 13.75 -9.51
CA GLU A 390 29.54 13.06 -9.82
C GLU A 390 29.31 11.80 -8.99
N GLY A 391 30.29 11.40 -8.17
CA GLY A 391 30.24 10.16 -7.37
C GLY A 391 30.37 8.90 -8.21
N LYS A 392 30.06 7.75 -7.61
CA LYS A 392 30.06 6.44 -8.26
C LYS A 392 28.69 5.84 -8.40
N ILE A 393 28.44 5.20 -9.55
CA ILE A 393 27.20 4.46 -9.79
C ILE A 393 27.40 3.01 -9.35
N VAL A 394 26.76 2.64 -8.24
CA VAL A 394 26.79 1.28 -7.70
C VAL A 394 25.55 0.54 -8.15
N LYS A 395 25.73 -0.63 -8.74
CA LYS A 395 24.64 -1.50 -9.22
C LYS A 395 24.67 -2.84 -8.50
N LYS A 396 23.52 -3.30 -7.98
CA LYS A 396 23.32 -4.66 -7.48
C LYS A 396 22.24 -5.39 -8.31
N GLY A 397 22.63 -6.52 -8.92
CA GLY A 397 21.75 -7.27 -9.81
C GLY A 397 21.51 -6.54 -11.14
N LYS A 398 20.41 -6.88 -11.82
CA LYS A 398 20.12 -6.31 -13.15
C LYS A 398 19.51 -4.90 -13.08
N LYS A 399 18.93 -4.49 -11.93
CA LYS A 399 17.90 -3.46 -11.88
C LYS A 399 18.00 -2.48 -10.70
N ASN A 400 18.94 -2.66 -9.77
CA ASN A 400 19.08 -1.80 -8.59
C ASN A 400 20.35 -0.95 -8.74
N PHE A 401 20.17 0.37 -8.91
CA PHE A 401 21.21 1.35 -9.13
C PHE A 401 21.18 2.43 -8.04
N ARG A 402 22.33 2.90 -7.62
CA ARG A 402 22.49 4.03 -6.68
C ARG A 402 23.70 4.86 -7.07
N ARG A 403 23.56 6.17 -7.02
CA ARG A 403 24.72 7.08 -7.00
C ARG A 403 25.20 7.18 -5.57
N VAL A 404 26.48 7.06 -5.36
CA VAL A 404 27.14 7.21 -4.05
C VAL A 404 28.14 8.35 -4.16
N VAL A 405 28.04 9.34 -3.27
CA VAL A 405 28.92 10.51 -3.19
C VAL A 405 29.51 10.62 -1.80
N ALA A 406 30.70 11.20 -1.66
CA ALA A 406 31.25 11.61 -0.37
C ALA A 406 30.78 13.04 -0.05
N LYS A 407 30.51 13.27 1.25
CA LYS A 407 30.09 14.59 1.75
C LYS A 407 31.28 15.39 2.21
#